data_0aabd892ab6522ffef3db8973811780f
#
_entry.id   0aabd892ab6522ffef3db8973811780f
#
_cell.length_a   1.000
_cell.length_b   1.000
_cell.length_c   1.000
_cell.angle_alpha   90.00
_cell.angle_beta   90.00
_cell.angle_gamma   90.00
#
_symmetry.space_group_name_H-M   'P 1'
#
loop_
_entity.id
_entity.type
_entity.pdbx_description
1 polymer ?
#
loop_
_entity_poly.entity_id
_entity_poly.type
_entity_poly.pdbx_seq_one_letter_code
_entity_poly.pdbx_strand_id
1 'polypeptide(L)'
;MRILFLADVYGAPGVAAIDGNLRSLRANLDLDCVIVNAENAADGAGLTPKLAERLLAAGADCLTLGNHVWRRKEIGPYLIEATRVVRPANLLDRLPGRGLTVIEVGEVKVAVINLLGSFTMEPAQSMFSVVDQLIDAAHRETPIVIVDVHAEATSEKVAMGWHLAGRATAVLGTHTHVQTSDVRVLPGGTAYITDAGMTGPHDSVIGAKKDISLRRFTLQQPQRLEPASGDVRLEGVLVTCGDDGRATAVEAFRHSV
;
A
#
# COMPACT_ATOMS: atom_id res chain seq x y z
N MET A 1 -8.57 -12.88 12.38
CA MET A 1 -8.70 -12.26 11.06
C MET A 1 -7.43 -12.44 10.24
N ARG A 2 -7.54 -12.74 8.94
CA ARG A 2 -6.41 -12.87 8.00
C ARG A 2 -6.48 -11.75 6.96
N ILE A 3 -5.47 -10.91 6.92
CA ILE A 3 -5.41 -9.71 6.07
C ILE A 3 -4.25 -9.85 5.10
N LEU A 4 -4.52 -9.74 3.80
CA LEU A 4 -3.47 -9.63 2.79
C LEU A 4 -3.30 -8.16 2.40
N PHE A 5 -2.10 -7.65 2.54
CA PHE A 5 -1.70 -6.37 1.97
C PHE A 5 -0.83 -6.62 0.73
N LEU A 6 -1.28 -6.17 -0.44
CA LEU A 6 -0.52 -6.23 -1.69
C LEU A 6 0.13 -4.88 -1.96
N ALA A 7 1.44 -4.90 -2.18
CA ALA A 7 2.23 -3.69 -2.33
C ALA A 7 2.29 -3.23 -3.79
N ASP A 8 2.42 -1.95 -3.96
CA ASP A 8 2.79 -1.16 -5.15
C ASP A 8 2.42 -1.81 -6.50
N VAL A 9 1.11 -1.81 -6.81
CA VAL A 9 0.61 -2.31 -8.11
C VAL A 9 1.20 -1.49 -9.24
N TYR A 10 2.03 -2.11 -10.07
CA TYR A 10 2.76 -1.41 -11.12
C TYR A 10 2.21 -1.71 -12.53
N GLY A 11 1.57 -0.71 -13.12
CA GLY A 11 1.10 -0.73 -14.50
C GLY A 11 0.09 -1.83 -14.84
N ALA A 12 -0.17 -2.00 -16.13
CA ALA A 12 -1.12 -3.00 -16.62
C ALA A 12 -0.78 -4.45 -16.20
N PRO A 13 0.49 -4.89 -16.15
CA PRO A 13 0.82 -6.24 -15.68
C PRO A 13 0.43 -6.48 -14.23
N GLY A 14 0.67 -5.52 -13.32
CA GLY A 14 0.26 -5.64 -11.92
C GLY A 14 -1.25 -5.68 -11.74
N VAL A 15 -1.99 -4.83 -12.48
CA VAL A 15 -3.46 -4.84 -12.48
C VAL A 15 -3.99 -6.17 -13.00
N ALA A 16 -3.44 -6.70 -14.10
CA ALA A 16 -3.86 -7.98 -14.66
C ALA A 16 -3.56 -9.16 -13.70
N ALA A 17 -2.45 -9.11 -12.98
CA ALA A 17 -2.11 -10.11 -11.97
C ALA A 17 -3.16 -10.16 -10.84
N ILE A 18 -3.61 -9.00 -10.35
CA ILE A 18 -4.68 -8.92 -9.34
C ILE A 18 -5.99 -9.47 -9.91
N ASP A 19 -6.42 -9.02 -11.09
CA ASP A 19 -7.67 -9.49 -11.72
C ASP A 19 -7.71 -11.01 -11.88
N GLY A 20 -6.61 -11.61 -12.31
CA GLY A 20 -6.54 -13.04 -12.58
C GLY A 20 -6.43 -13.92 -11.34
N ASN A 21 -5.92 -13.40 -10.23
CA ASN A 21 -5.50 -14.25 -9.11
C ASN A 21 -6.19 -13.93 -7.78
N LEU A 22 -6.62 -12.69 -7.53
CA LEU A 22 -7.02 -12.27 -6.19
C LEU A 22 -8.18 -13.06 -5.62
N ARG A 23 -9.19 -13.40 -6.43
CA ARG A 23 -10.35 -14.20 -5.97
C ARG A 23 -9.95 -15.62 -5.54
N SER A 24 -9.07 -16.27 -6.29
CA SER A 24 -8.58 -17.61 -5.94
C SER A 24 -7.66 -17.56 -4.73
N LEU A 25 -6.79 -16.56 -4.62
CA LEU A 25 -5.95 -16.35 -3.46
C LEU A 25 -6.78 -16.09 -2.21
N ARG A 26 -7.85 -15.28 -2.32
CA ARG A 26 -8.76 -15.03 -1.20
C ARG A 26 -9.38 -16.32 -0.66
N ALA A 27 -9.85 -17.21 -1.55
CA ALA A 27 -10.42 -18.50 -1.17
C ALA A 27 -9.35 -19.47 -0.63
N ASN A 28 -8.20 -19.59 -1.31
CA ASN A 28 -7.18 -20.57 -0.95
C ASN A 28 -6.44 -20.24 0.36
N LEU A 29 -6.36 -18.97 0.71
CA LEU A 29 -5.68 -18.48 1.90
C LEU A 29 -6.66 -18.09 3.03
N ASP A 30 -7.96 -18.31 2.85
CA ASP A 30 -9.01 -17.91 3.80
C ASP A 30 -8.87 -16.43 4.22
N LEU A 31 -8.72 -15.53 3.21
CA LEU A 31 -8.52 -14.13 3.48
C LEU A 31 -9.84 -13.43 3.82
N ASP A 32 -9.88 -12.79 4.96
CA ASP A 32 -10.99 -11.94 5.35
C ASP A 32 -10.93 -10.59 4.64
N CYS A 33 -9.75 -9.95 4.61
CA CYS A 33 -9.56 -8.61 4.10
C CYS A 33 -8.37 -8.54 3.12
N VAL A 34 -8.50 -7.74 2.07
CA VAL A 34 -7.43 -7.47 1.12
C VAL A 34 -7.28 -5.95 0.92
N ILE A 35 -6.11 -5.43 1.24
CA ILE A 35 -5.73 -4.03 1.03
C ILE A 35 -4.66 -3.99 -0.06
N VAL A 36 -4.74 -3.02 -0.97
CA VAL A 36 -3.84 -2.94 -2.12
C VAL A 36 -3.28 -1.52 -2.25
N ASN A 37 -1.96 -1.37 -2.25
CA ASN A 37 -1.36 -0.11 -2.67
C ASN A 37 -1.41 -0.02 -4.20
N ALA A 38 -2.18 0.95 -4.72
CA ALA A 38 -2.49 1.09 -6.13
C ALA A 38 -1.87 2.35 -6.77
N GLU A 39 -0.92 3.00 -6.10
CA GLU A 39 -0.40 4.30 -6.53
C GLU A 39 0.28 4.29 -7.89
N ASN A 40 0.75 3.12 -8.36
CA ASN A 40 1.47 2.95 -9.62
C ASN A 40 0.66 2.17 -10.70
N ALA A 41 -0.62 1.93 -10.47
CA ALA A 41 -1.49 1.13 -11.35
C ALA A 41 -1.65 1.71 -12.76
N ALA A 42 -1.66 3.04 -12.91
CA ALA A 42 -1.82 3.72 -14.19
C ALA A 42 -0.45 3.95 -14.87
N ASP A 43 0.00 2.98 -15.66
CA ASP A 43 1.26 3.03 -16.43
C ASP A 43 2.51 3.34 -15.56
N GLY A 44 2.52 2.85 -14.32
CA GLY A 44 3.63 3.04 -13.38
C GLY A 44 3.59 4.35 -12.58
N ALA A 45 2.54 5.17 -12.71
CA ALA A 45 2.40 6.39 -11.90
C ALA A 45 0.94 6.88 -11.82
N GLY A 46 0.39 6.87 -10.61
CA GLY A 46 -0.96 7.31 -10.30
C GLY A 46 -2.02 6.22 -10.46
N LEU A 47 -3.24 6.57 -10.08
CA LEU A 47 -4.44 5.75 -10.19
C LEU A 47 -5.51 6.52 -10.96
N THR A 48 -6.29 5.83 -11.80
CA THR A 48 -7.49 6.38 -12.44
C THR A 48 -8.74 5.84 -11.77
N PRO A 49 -9.90 6.54 -11.82
CA PRO A 49 -11.16 6.00 -11.31
C PRO A 49 -11.50 4.62 -11.87
N LYS A 50 -11.30 4.42 -13.18
CA LYS A 50 -11.55 3.14 -13.86
C LYS A 50 -10.69 2.00 -13.29
N LEU A 51 -9.41 2.26 -13.00
CA LEU A 51 -8.52 1.26 -12.42
C LEU A 51 -8.85 1.02 -10.94
N ALA A 52 -9.25 2.05 -10.20
CA ALA A 52 -9.71 1.89 -8.82
C ALA A 52 -10.91 0.95 -8.74
N GLU A 53 -11.95 1.21 -9.53
CA GLU A 53 -13.14 0.36 -9.59
C GLU A 53 -12.81 -1.08 -10.03
N ARG A 54 -11.88 -1.23 -10.98
CA ARG A 54 -11.43 -2.54 -11.45
C ARG A 54 -10.75 -3.35 -10.34
N LEU A 55 -9.84 -2.75 -9.58
CA LEU A 55 -9.15 -3.41 -8.48
C LEU A 55 -10.13 -3.77 -7.34
N LEU A 56 -11.06 -2.87 -7.02
CA LEU A 56 -12.11 -3.14 -6.03
C LEU A 56 -13.04 -4.27 -6.49
N ALA A 57 -13.43 -4.29 -7.77
CA ALA A 57 -14.25 -5.36 -8.35
C ALA A 57 -13.51 -6.71 -8.43
N ALA A 58 -12.17 -6.69 -8.53
CA ALA A 58 -11.34 -7.90 -8.48
C ALA A 58 -11.31 -8.55 -7.10
N GLY A 59 -11.68 -7.82 -6.05
CA GLY A 59 -11.77 -8.34 -4.67
C GLY A 59 -10.90 -7.60 -3.65
N ALA A 60 -10.33 -6.45 -3.99
CA ALA A 60 -9.72 -5.56 -3.00
C ALA A 60 -10.81 -4.88 -2.15
N ASP A 61 -10.62 -4.83 -0.84
CA ASP A 61 -11.55 -4.18 0.09
C ASP A 61 -11.21 -2.70 0.27
N CYS A 62 -9.92 -2.34 0.20
CA CYS A 62 -9.44 -0.95 0.28
C CYS A 62 -8.21 -0.75 -0.61
N LEU A 63 -8.05 0.47 -1.14
CA LEU A 63 -6.86 0.89 -1.87
C LEU A 63 -6.14 1.99 -1.12
N THR A 64 -4.80 1.89 -1.04
CA THR A 64 -3.92 2.95 -0.56
C THR A 64 -3.15 3.56 -1.73
N LEU A 65 -2.65 4.77 -1.55
CA LEU A 65 -1.91 5.53 -2.54
C LEU A 65 -0.54 5.96 -1.98
N GLY A 66 0.13 6.89 -2.65
CA GLY A 66 1.43 7.40 -2.26
C GLY A 66 1.74 8.75 -2.91
N ASN A 67 3.02 9.01 -3.21
CA ASN A 67 3.47 10.27 -3.80
C ASN A 67 2.98 10.53 -5.23
N HIS A 68 2.49 9.51 -5.94
CA HIS A 68 1.92 9.66 -7.27
C HIS A 68 0.41 9.95 -7.27
N VAL A 69 -0.22 10.19 -6.13
CA VAL A 69 -1.68 10.38 -6.01
C VAL A 69 -2.24 11.37 -7.03
N TRP A 70 -1.53 12.46 -7.35
CA TRP A 70 -1.99 13.51 -8.26
C TRP A 70 -1.50 13.38 -9.70
N ARG A 71 -0.85 12.26 -10.07
CA ARG A 71 -0.33 12.04 -11.43
C ARG A 71 -1.42 11.88 -12.49
N ARG A 72 -2.62 11.47 -12.07
CA ARG A 72 -3.82 11.37 -12.92
C ARG A 72 -4.85 12.37 -12.43
N LYS A 73 -5.13 13.39 -13.23
CA LYS A 73 -6.00 14.52 -12.82
C LYS A 73 -7.43 14.09 -12.46
N GLU A 74 -7.94 13.06 -13.13
CA GLU A 74 -9.27 12.50 -12.92
C GLU A 74 -9.47 11.84 -11.56
N ILE A 75 -8.40 11.56 -10.82
CA ILE A 75 -8.50 10.93 -9.50
C ILE A 75 -9.08 11.89 -8.44
N GLY A 76 -8.80 13.20 -8.56
CA GLY A 76 -9.23 14.18 -7.58
C GLY A 76 -10.74 14.19 -7.33
N PRO A 77 -11.59 14.39 -8.35
CA PRO A 77 -13.04 14.31 -8.19
C PRO A 77 -13.52 12.95 -7.66
N TYR A 78 -12.92 11.86 -8.09
CA TYR A 78 -13.28 10.52 -7.63
C TYR A 78 -13.01 10.33 -6.13
N LEU A 79 -11.89 10.83 -5.61
CA LEU A 79 -11.52 10.69 -4.20
C LEU A 79 -12.50 11.41 -3.24
N ILE A 80 -13.29 12.37 -3.71
CA ILE A 80 -14.31 13.06 -2.87
C ILE A 80 -15.35 12.04 -2.38
N GLU A 81 -15.83 11.19 -3.28
CA GLU A 81 -16.89 10.20 -3.02
C GLU A 81 -16.34 8.83 -2.58
N ALA A 82 -15.10 8.52 -2.95
CA ALA A 82 -14.50 7.20 -2.70
C ALA A 82 -14.28 6.96 -1.20
N THR A 83 -14.97 5.98 -0.64
CA THR A 83 -14.84 5.59 0.78
C THR A 83 -13.80 4.50 0.99
N ARG A 84 -13.45 3.75 -0.05
CA ARG A 84 -12.49 2.63 -0.01
C ARG A 84 -11.14 2.93 -0.65
N VAL A 85 -10.84 4.21 -0.88
CA VAL A 85 -9.54 4.66 -1.39
C VAL A 85 -8.99 5.75 -0.49
N VAL A 86 -7.81 5.52 0.07
CA VAL A 86 -7.13 6.49 0.95
C VAL A 86 -5.86 7.04 0.31
N ARG A 87 -5.69 8.34 0.42
CA ARG A 87 -4.46 9.05 0.05
C ARG A 87 -3.59 9.31 1.29
N PRO A 88 -2.33 9.70 1.13
CA PRO A 88 -1.53 10.10 2.29
C PRO A 88 -2.22 11.17 3.14
N ALA A 89 -2.35 10.87 4.44
CA ALA A 89 -3.07 11.70 5.41
C ALA A 89 -2.34 13.01 5.70
N ASN A 90 -1.01 13.01 5.61
CA ASN A 90 -0.15 14.16 5.87
C ASN A 90 0.05 15.09 4.67
N LEU A 91 -0.78 14.98 3.64
CA LEU A 91 -1.02 16.03 2.65
C LEU A 91 -1.96 17.11 3.21
N LEU A 92 -2.09 18.24 2.50
CA LEU A 92 -2.99 19.33 2.95
C LEU A 92 -4.43 18.81 3.10
N ASP A 93 -5.07 19.16 4.22
CA ASP A 93 -6.44 18.71 4.56
C ASP A 93 -7.50 19.12 3.53
N ARG A 94 -7.31 20.31 2.89
CA ARG A 94 -8.21 20.82 1.85
C ARG A 94 -8.20 20.05 0.53
N LEU A 95 -7.25 19.12 0.35
CA LEU A 95 -7.18 18.30 -0.86
C LEU A 95 -8.27 17.23 -0.87
N PRO A 96 -8.78 16.84 -2.05
CA PRO A 96 -9.80 15.80 -2.17
C PRO A 96 -9.38 14.47 -1.52
N GLY A 97 -10.35 13.73 -1.00
CA GLY A 97 -10.14 12.40 -0.42
C GLY A 97 -9.74 12.44 1.06
N ARG A 98 -9.47 11.28 1.60
CA ARG A 98 -9.23 11.04 3.02
C ARG A 98 -7.95 10.25 3.24
N GLY A 99 -7.31 10.41 4.40
CA GLY A 99 -6.10 9.67 4.76
C GLY A 99 -6.34 8.52 5.74
N LEU A 100 -7.55 8.44 6.27
CA LEU A 100 -8.08 7.37 7.11
C LEU A 100 -9.45 6.97 6.59
N THR A 101 -9.70 5.68 6.50
CA THR A 101 -11.05 5.12 6.28
C THR A 101 -11.27 3.93 7.19
N VAL A 102 -12.53 3.62 7.47
CA VAL A 102 -12.95 2.40 8.14
C VAL A 102 -13.82 1.63 7.15
N ILE A 103 -13.43 0.40 6.86
CA ILE A 103 -14.17 -0.50 5.98
C ILE A 103 -14.82 -1.61 6.79
N GLU A 104 -15.97 -2.09 6.33
CA GLU A 104 -16.67 -3.25 6.90
C GLU A 104 -16.29 -4.50 6.11
N VAL A 105 -15.80 -5.51 6.82
CA VAL A 105 -15.40 -6.81 6.28
C VAL A 105 -16.18 -7.88 7.05
N GLY A 106 -17.30 -8.32 6.48
CA GLY A 106 -18.28 -9.12 7.22
C GLY A 106 -18.83 -8.33 8.40
N GLU A 107 -18.70 -8.85 9.61
CA GLU A 107 -19.13 -8.20 10.86
C GLU A 107 -18.02 -7.39 11.54
N VAL A 108 -16.80 -7.36 10.97
CA VAL A 108 -15.61 -6.73 11.56
C VAL A 108 -15.29 -5.45 10.81
N LYS A 109 -14.94 -4.40 11.55
CA LYS A 109 -14.41 -3.15 10.98
C LYS A 109 -12.89 -3.18 10.94
N VAL A 110 -12.31 -2.64 9.87
CA VAL A 110 -10.87 -2.46 9.70
C VAL A 110 -10.59 -1.00 9.35
N ALA A 111 -9.76 -0.34 10.12
CA ALA A 111 -9.27 1.00 9.81
C ALA A 111 -8.02 0.92 8.94
N VAL A 112 -7.96 1.74 7.89
CA VAL A 112 -6.82 1.83 6.97
C VAL A 112 -6.32 3.26 6.93
N ILE A 113 -5.05 3.46 7.24
CA ILE A 113 -4.35 4.75 7.23
C ILE A 113 -3.25 4.70 6.17
N ASN A 114 -3.08 5.77 5.41
CA ASN A 114 -1.96 5.92 4.49
C ASN A 114 -1.14 7.15 4.87
N LEU A 115 0.18 7.01 4.93
CA LEU A 115 1.14 8.05 5.32
C LEU A 115 2.23 8.21 4.26
N LEU A 116 2.74 9.43 4.10
CA LEU A 116 3.83 9.75 3.19
C LEU A 116 5.07 10.16 3.98
N GLY A 117 6.23 9.55 3.62
CA GLY A 117 7.54 9.95 4.16
C GLY A 117 7.94 11.35 3.71
N SER A 118 8.92 11.93 4.40
CA SER A 118 9.40 13.29 4.11
C SER A 118 10.65 13.30 3.23
N PHE A 119 11.42 12.24 3.25
CA PHE A 119 12.66 12.14 2.49
C PHE A 119 12.37 11.94 1.00
N THR A 120 12.83 12.86 0.16
CA THR A 120 12.59 12.91 -1.31
C THR A 120 11.11 13.06 -1.73
N MET A 121 10.20 13.21 -0.79
CA MET A 121 8.77 13.40 -1.01
C MET A 121 8.33 14.75 -0.43
N GLU A 122 7.16 15.24 -0.85
CA GLU A 122 6.67 16.57 -0.48
C GLU A 122 5.35 16.48 0.31
N PRO A 123 5.34 15.91 1.54
CA PRO A 123 4.17 15.98 2.39
C PRO A 123 3.99 17.41 2.91
N ALA A 124 2.74 17.79 3.22
CA ALA A 124 2.48 19.09 3.85
C ALA A 124 2.92 19.11 5.32
N GLN A 125 2.93 17.94 5.98
CA GLN A 125 3.30 17.77 7.37
C GLN A 125 4.10 16.48 7.55
N SER A 126 4.89 16.42 8.62
CA SER A 126 5.53 15.15 9.01
C SER A 126 4.45 14.10 9.32
N MET A 127 4.65 12.86 8.88
CA MET A 127 3.74 11.77 9.21
C MET A 127 3.66 11.53 10.74
N PHE A 128 4.73 11.81 11.49
CA PHE A 128 4.76 11.71 12.96
C PHE A 128 3.89 12.77 13.65
N SER A 129 3.64 13.93 13.02
CA SER A 129 2.80 14.97 13.61
C SER A 129 1.30 14.71 13.47
N VAL A 130 0.89 13.82 12.55
CA VAL A 130 -0.52 13.54 12.28
C VAL A 130 -0.97 12.14 12.74
N VAL A 131 -0.05 11.18 12.83
CA VAL A 131 -0.40 9.77 13.00
C VAL A 131 -1.08 9.48 14.33
N ASP A 132 -0.70 10.14 15.42
CA ASP A 132 -1.30 9.88 16.73
C ASP A 132 -2.80 10.19 16.74
N GLN A 133 -3.20 11.32 16.14
CA GLN A 133 -4.62 11.68 16.03
C GLN A 133 -5.40 10.71 15.12
N LEU A 134 -4.76 10.19 14.08
CA LEU A 134 -5.37 9.20 13.18
C LEU A 134 -5.58 7.85 13.87
N ILE A 135 -4.59 7.39 14.66
CA ILE A 135 -4.69 6.17 15.46
C ILE A 135 -5.81 6.31 16.50
N ASP A 136 -5.88 7.43 17.22
CA ASP A 136 -6.94 7.69 18.18
C ASP A 136 -8.33 7.75 17.52
N ALA A 137 -8.40 8.30 16.30
CA ALA A 137 -9.63 8.30 15.51
C ALA A 137 -10.03 6.89 15.06
N ALA A 138 -9.08 6.09 14.60
CA ALA A 138 -9.30 4.70 14.20
C ALA A 138 -9.78 3.84 15.38
N HIS A 139 -9.16 3.97 16.56
CA HIS A 139 -9.52 3.20 17.75
C HIS A 139 -10.90 3.52 18.33
N ARG A 140 -11.50 4.65 17.97
CA ARG A 140 -12.92 4.90 18.31
C ARG A 140 -13.89 4.01 17.53
N GLU A 141 -13.45 3.45 16.40
CA GLU A 141 -14.28 2.64 15.50
C GLU A 141 -13.93 1.15 15.57
N THR A 142 -12.64 0.82 15.70
CA THR A 142 -12.14 -0.55 15.66
C THR A 142 -10.76 -0.69 16.29
N PRO A 143 -10.43 -1.83 16.92
CA PRO A 143 -9.07 -2.12 17.36
C PRO A 143 -8.14 -2.54 16.19
N ILE A 144 -8.68 -2.90 15.01
CA ILE A 144 -7.89 -3.40 13.88
C ILE A 144 -7.49 -2.22 12.98
N VAL A 145 -6.21 -1.84 13.03
CA VAL A 145 -5.69 -0.67 12.33
C VAL A 145 -4.48 -1.07 11.47
N ILE A 146 -4.59 -0.86 10.16
CA ILE A 146 -3.54 -1.10 9.17
C ILE A 146 -2.99 0.24 8.70
N VAL A 147 -1.67 0.41 8.77
CA VAL A 147 -0.97 1.64 8.37
C VAL A 147 -0.02 1.33 7.21
N ASP A 148 -0.28 1.93 6.05
CA ASP A 148 0.62 1.94 4.90
C ASP A 148 1.54 3.17 5.00
N VAL A 149 2.85 2.92 5.13
CA VAL A 149 3.89 3.96 5.22
C VAL A 149 4.65 4.01 3.90
N HIS A 150 4.17 4.88 3.02
CA HIS A 150 4.75 5.08 1.69
C HIS A 150 5.95 6.03 1.78
N ALA A 151 7.16 5.49 1.90
CA ALA A 151 8.37 6.27 2.15
C ALA A 151 9.62 5.69 1.47
N GLU A 152 10.52 6.56 1.01
CA GLU A 152 11.82 6.19 0.46
C GLU A 152 12.78 5.70 1.56
N ALA A 153 12.93 6.48 2.64
CA ALA A 153 13.89 6.20 3.67
C ALA A 153 13.46 5.04 4.58
N THR A 154 14.28 3.99 4.66
CA THR A 154 14.05 2.87 5.58
C THR A 154 13.98 3.31 7.05
N SER A 155 14.78 4.33 7.41
CA SER A 155 14.78 4.89 8.78
C SER A 155 13.43 5.49 9.18
N GLU A 156 12.73 6.18 8.27
CA GLU A 156 11.39 6.71 8.53
C GLU A 156 10.39 5.58 8.77
N LYS A 157 10.44 4.51 7.95
CA LYS A 157 9.57 3.34 8.08
C LYS A 157 9.82 2.58 9.38
N VAL A 158 11.08 2.30 9.69
CA VAL A 158 11.46 1.64 10.96
C VAL A 158 11.04 2.46 12.18
N ALA A 159 11.27 3.77 12.16
CA ALA A 159 10.87 4.67 13.24
C ALA A 159 9.36 4.69 13.44
N MET A 160 8.57 4.70 12.35
CA MET A 160 7.11 4.64 12.42
C MET A 160 6.63 3.29 12.97
N GLY A 161 7.27 2.17 12.57
CA GLY A 161 6.99 0.86 13.14
C GLY A 161 7.15 0.83 14.66
N TRP A 162 8.24 1.38 15.18
CA TRP A 162 8.48 1.48 16.63
C TRP A 162 7.53 2.47 17.31
N HIS A 163 7.22 3.59 16.68
CA HIS A 163 6.30 4.59 17.21
C HIS A 163 4.89 4.02 17.41
N LEU A 164 4.46 3.13 16.51
CA LEU A 164 3.14 2.51 16.55
C LEU A 164 3.13 1.09 17.14
N ALA A 165 4.26 0.59 17.65
CA ALA A 165 4.33 -0.73 18.26
C ALA A 165 3.33 -0.86 19.42
N GLY A 166 2.43 -1.86 19.35
CA GLY A 166 1.32 -2.08 20.28
C GLY A 166 0.13 -1.14 20.11
N ARG A 167 0.14 -0.25 19.10
CA ARG A 167 -0.93 0.72 18.81
C ARG A 167 -1.60 0.49 17.45
N ALA A 168 -0.96 -0.22 16.53
CA ALA A 168 -1.52 -0.61 15.26
C ALA A 168 -1.43 -2.13 15.10
N THR A 169 -2.36 -2.71 14.35
CA THR A 169 -2.31 -4.13 13.96
C THR A 169 -1.13 -4.39 13.05
N ALA A 170 -0.91 -3.49 12.07
CA ALA A 170 0.22 -3.59 11.16
C ALA A 170 0.73 -2.20 10.73
N VAL A 171 2.05 -2.09 10.57
CA VAL A 171 2.75 -0.97 9.95
C VAL A 171 3.58 -1.53 8.80
N LEU A 172 3.14 -1.26 7.57
CA LEU A 172 3.66 -1.88 6.36
C LEU A 172 4.26 -0.80 5.47
N GLY A 173 5.56 -0.92 5.17
CA GLY A 173 6.24 0.01 4.28
C GLY A 173 6.00 -0.29 2.81
N THR A 174 5.99 0.75 1.97
CA THR A 174 5.85 0.69 0.50
C THR A 174 6.79 1.69 -0.17
N HIS A 175 6.78 1.80 -1.47
CA HIS A 175 7.49 2.72 -2.35
C HIS A 175 8.74 2.17 -3.04
N THR A 176 9.62 1.44 -2.35
CA THR A 176 10.90 1.07 -2.96
C THR A 176 10.80 -0.12 -3.92
N HIS A 177 9.65 -0.81 -3.94
CA HIS A 177 9.34 -1.95 -4.82
C HIS A 177 10.23 -3.19 -4.59
N VAL A 178 10.98 -3.23 -3.51
CA VAL A 178 11.85 -4.34 -3.16
C VAL A 178 11.46 -4.88 -1.79
N GLN A 179 10.88 -6.07 -1.75
CA GLN A 179 10.44 -6.69 -0.50
C GLN A 179 11.64 -6.93 0.43
N THR A 180 11.58 -6.36 1.63
CA THR A 180 12.64 -6.48 2.63
C THR A 180 12.51 -7.74 3.47
N SER A 181 13.59 -8.18 4.09
CA SER A 181 13.67 -9.44 4.85
C SER A 181 13.38 -9.29 6.34
N ASP A 182 12.98 -8.10 6.78
CA ASP A 182 12.82 -7.74 8.20
C ASP A 182 11.40 -7.91 8.75
N VAL A 183 10.57 -8.69 8.05
CA VAL A 183 9.20 -9.02 8.46
C VAL A 183 9.18 -9.64 9.86
N ARG A 184 8.38 -9.07 10.77
CA ARG A 184 8.30 -9.50 12.17
C ARG A 184 7.08 -8.94 12.89
N VAL A 185 6.73 -9.54 14.03
CA VAL A 185 5.80 -8.94 14.99
C VAL A 185 6.59 -8.14 16.02
N LEU A 186 6.32 -6.85 16.13
CA LEU A 186 6.91 -5.94 17.13
C LEU A 186 6.26 -6.15 18.50
N PRO A 187 6.91 -5.71 19.60
CA PRO A 187 6.31 -5.74 20.93
C PRO A 187 4.93 -5.11 20.96
N GLY A 188 4.00 -5.72 21.68
CA GLY A 188 2.60 -5.28 21.77
C GLY A 188 1.71 -5.82 20.64
N GLY A 189 2.24 -6.62 19.68
CA GLY A 189 1.47 -7.29 18.65
C GLY A 189 1.21 -6.44 17.41
N THR A 190 2.21 -5.71 16.93
CA THR A 190 2.17 -4.98 15.65
C THR A 190 2.97 -5.72 14.59
N ALA A 191 2.33 -6.17 13.52
CA ALA A 191 3.00 -6.70 12.34
C ALA A 191 3.79 -5.60 11.62
N TYR A 192 5.02 -5.90 11.19
CA TYR A 192 5.90 -4.92 10.57
C TYR A 192 6.72 -5.49 9.43
N ILE A 193 6.91 -4.70 8.38
CA ILE A 193 7.93 -4.87 7.34
C ILE A 193 8.37 -3.49 6.83
N THR A 194 9.67 -3.33 6.54
CA THR A 194 10.19 -2.06 6.01
C THR A 194 9.69 -1.78 4.59
N ASP A 195 9.61 -2.79 3.71
CA ASP A 195 8.96 -2.65 2.41
C ASP A 195 8.29 -3.97 2.01
N ALA A 196 7.04 -3.88 1.60
CA ALA A 196 6.21 -5.04 1.26
C ALA A 196 6.43 -5.54 -0.18
N GLY A 197 7.21 -4.83 -0.99
CA GLY A 197 7.56 -5.20 -2.35
C GLY A 197 6.71 -4.56 -3.44
N MET A 198 6.46 -5.28 -4.52
CA MET A 198 5.74 -4.77 -5.70
C MET A 198 4.83 -5.84 -6.31
N THR A 199 3.62 -5.48 -6.65
CA THR A 199 2.74 -6.31 -7.48
C THR A 199 2.87 -5.88 -8.94
N GLY A 200 3.67 -6.62 -9.70
CA GLY A 200 4.00 -6.25 -11.08
C GLY A 200 5.16 -7.03 -11.68
N PRO A 201 5.77 -6.52 -12.76
CA PRO A 201 6.84 -7.20 -13.49
C PRO A 201 8.18 -7.08 -12.75
N HIS A 202 8.81 -8.21 -12.42
CA HIS A 202 10.10 -8.27 -11.73
C HIS A 202 11.30 -8.42 -12.66
N ASP A 203 11.11 -8.89 -13.91
CA ASP A 203 12.15 -8.78 -14.95
C ASP A 203 12.27 -7.33 -15.45
N SER A 204 12.65 -6.43 -14.56
CA SER A 204 12.55 -4.97 -14.71
C SER A 204 13.57 -4.23 -13.84
N VAL A 205 13.56 -2.91 -13.89
CA VAL A 205 14.13 -2.05 -12.85
C VAL A 205 12.97 -1.44 -12.09
N ILE A 206 12.65 -2.02 -10.94
CA ILE A 206 11.53 -1.63 -10.05
C ILE A 206 10.19 -1.43 -10.79
N GLY A 207 9.88 -2.32 -11.75
CA GLY A 207 8.67 -2.30 -12.57
C GLY A 207 8.84 -1.71 -13.96
N ALA A 208 9.84 -0.85 -14.19
CA ALA A 208 10.10 -0.22 -15.49
C ALA A 208 11.01 -1.07 -16.39
N LYS A 209 10.86 -0.93 -17.71
CA LYS A 209 11.72 -1.59 -18.70
C LYS A 209 13.19 -1.33 -18.44
N LYS A 210 13.99 -2.38 -18.49
CA LYS A 210 15.44 -2.35 -18.19
C LYS A 210 16.23 -1.42 -19.10
N ASP A 211 16.00 -1.49 -20.39
CA ASP A 211 16.71 -0.69 -21.39
C ASP A 211 16.47 0.81 -21.21
N ILE A 212 15.23 1.22 -20.95
CA ILE A 212 14.87 2.63 -20.68
C ILE A 212 15.50 3.10 -19.37
N SER A 213 15.41 2.28 -18.33
CA SER A 213 15.98 2.61 -17.01
C SER A 213 17.51 2.72 -17.06
N LEU A 214 18.19 1.77 -17.73
CA LEU A 214 19.64 1.81 -17.90
C LEU A 214 20.08 3.05 -18.67
N ARG A 215 19.38 3.39 -19.76
CA ARG A 215 19.67 4.64 -20.53
C ARG A 215 19.50 5.88 -19.67
N ARG A 216 18.46 5.95 -18.80
CA ARG A 216 18.26 7.07 -17.89
C ARG A 216 19.46 7.26 -16.96
N PHE A 217 19.99 6.18 -16.38
CA PHE A 217 21.14 6.25 -15.47
C PHE A 217 22.47 6.50 -16.19
N THR A 218 22.71 5.82 -17.33
CA THR A 218 23.98 5.92 -18.04
C THR A 218 24.15 7.24 -18.80
N LEU A 219 23.06 7.78 -19.35
CA LEU A 219 23.09 9.03 -20.10
C LEU A 219 22.74 10.26 -19.25
N GLN A 220 22.25 10.07 -18.03
CA GLN A 220 21.74 11.14 -17.14
C GLN A 220 20.71 12.05 -17.81
N GLN A 221 19.92 11.47 -18.73
CA GLN A 221 18.87 12.17 -19.46
C GLN A 221 17.49 11.72 -19.00
N PRO A 222 16.52 12.64 -18.85
CA PRO A 222 15.14 12.27 -18.57
C PRO A 222 14.61 11.28 -19.62
N GLN A 223 14.05 10.18 -19.17
CA GLN A 223 13.38 9.17 -19.99
C GLN A 223 11.96 8.96 -19.46
N ARG A 224 11.00 8.82 -20.36
CA ARG A 224 9.67 8.37 -19.97
C ARG A 224 9.74 6.87 -19.67
N LEU A 225 9.58 6.52 -18.41
CA LEU A 225 9.55 5.12 -17.98
C LEU A 225 8.27 4.45 -18.50
N GLU A 226 8.41 3.18 -18.89
CA GLU A 226 7.31 2.32 -19.33
C GLU A 226 7.33 1.04 -18.51
N PRO A 227 6.15 0.49 -18.12
CA PRO A 227 6.08 -0.79 -17.44
C PRO A 227 6.73 -1.91 -18.27
N ALA A 228 7.50 -2.76 -17.59
CA ALA A 228 7.96 -4.04 -18.13
C ALA A 228 6.81 -5.08 -18.13
N SER A 229 7.07 -6.31 -18.58
CA SER A 229 6.03 -7.35 -18.67
C SER A 229 6.46 -8.74 -18.21
N GLY A 230 7.77 -8.95 -17.95
CA GLY A 230 8.30 -10.26 -17.59
C GLY A 230 8.32 -10.54 -16.09
N ASP A 231 8.23 -11.82 -15.71
CA ASP A 231 8.30 -12.31 -14.32
C ASP A 231 7.30 -11.54 -13.42
N VAL A 232 6.02 -11.64 -13.73
CA VAL A 232 4.96 -10.95 -12.98
C VAL A 232 4.71 -11.68 -11.67
N ARG A 233 4.69 -10.92 -10.57
CA ARG A 233 4.45 -11.42 -9.22
C ARG A 233 3.48 -10.52 -8.47
N LEU A 234 2.74 -11.12 -7.53
CA LEU A 234 2.07 -10.39 -6.46
C LEU A 234 2.96 -10.49 -5.22
N GLU A 235 3.47 -9.36 -4.74
CA GLU A 235 4.20 -9.29 -3.48
C GLU A 235 3.42 -8.47 -2.45
N GLY A 236 3.61 -8.81 -1.19
CA GLY A 236 2.91 -8.17 -0.10
C GLY A 236 3.20 -8.82 1.24
N VAL A 237 2.24 -8.72 2.14
CA VAL A 237 2.35 -9.25 3.50
C VAL A 237 1.02 -9.89 3.92
N LEU A 238 1.09 -11.08 4.47
CA LEU A 238 -0.03 -11.75 5.11
C LEU A 238 0.06 -11.52 6.62
N VAL A 239 -0.97 -10.87 7.18
CA VAL A 239 -1.08 -10.57 8.61
C VAL A 239 -2.21 -11.39 9.21
N THR A 240 -1.96 -12.05 10.34
CA THR A 240 -3.00 -12.68 11.16
C THR A 240 -3.13 -11.93 12.47
N CYS A 241 -4.34 -11.53 12.84
CA CYS A 241 -4.61 -10.82 14.10
C CYS A 241 -5.82 -11.39 14.84
N GLY A 242 -5.85 -11.14 16.14
CA GLY A 242 -7.01 -11.40 16.99
C GLY A 242 -8.06 -10.28 16.89
N ASP A 243 -9.19 -10.48 17.56
CA ASP A 243 -10.29 -9.50 17.62
C ASP A 243 -9.91 -8.26 18.42
N ASP A 244 -8.87 -8.34 19.24
CA ASP A 244 -8.27 -7.22 19.97
C ASP A 244 -7.34 -6.34 19.08
N GLY A 245 -7.23 -6.67 17.81
CA GLY A 245 -6.38 -5.96 16.84
C GLY A 245 -4.89 -6.31 16.92
N ARG A 246 -4.46 -7.20 17.82
CA ARG A 246 -3.05 -7.60 17.91
C ARG A 246 -2.68 -8.62 16.85
N ALA A 247 -1.63 -8.34 16.11
CA ALA A 247 -1.05 -9.32 15.20
C ALA A 247 -0.44 -10.49 15.97
N THR A 248 -0.80 -11.70 15.58
CA THR A 248 -0.28 -12.96 16.13
C THR A 248 0.73 -13.61 15.18
N ALA A 249 0.66 -13.31 13.88
CA ALA A 249 1.61 -13.74 12.88
C ALA A 249 1.72 -12.72 11.73
N VAL A 250 2.87 -12.70 11.08
CA VAL A 250 3.12 -11.93 9.86
C VAL A 250 4.10 -12.68 8.97
N GLU A 251 3.80 -12.72 7.68
CA GLU A 251 4.61 -13.41 6.69
C GLU A 251 4.77 -12.55 5.44
N ALA A 252 5.99 -12.52 4.88
CA ALA A 252 6.19 -11.96 3.54
C ALA A 252 5.46 -12.86 2.52
N PHE A 253 4.60 -12.25 1.72
CA PHE A 253 3.81 -12.94 0.70
C PHE A 253 4.40 -12.73 -0.68
N ARG A 254 4.51 -13.82 -1.44
CA ARG A 254 4.91 -13.79 -2.85
C ARG A 254 4.17 -14.86 -3.62
N HIS A 255 3.57 -14.48 -4.74
CA HIS A 255 2.90 -15.38 -5.67
C HIS A 255 3.32 -15.05 -7.10
N SER A 256 3.88 -16.01 -7.82
CA SER A 256 4.23 -15.87 -9.25
C SER A 256 3.02 -16.18 -10.12
N VAL A 257 2.85 -15.40 -11.21
CA VAL A 257 1.72 -15.49 -12.15
C VAL A 257 2.14 -16.17 -13.44
#